data_5725607af370350fd72b24b52f01735f
#
_entry.id   5725607af370350fd72b24b52f01735f
#
_cell.length_a   1.000
_cell.length_b   1.000
_cell.length_c   1.000
_cell.angle_alpha   90.00
_cell.angle_beta   90.00
_cell.angle_gamma   90.00
#
_symmetry.space_group_name_H-M   'P 1'
#
loop_
_entity.id
_entity.type
_entity.pdbx_description
1 polymer ?
#
loop_
_entity_poly.entity_id
_entity_poly.type
_entity_poly.pdbx_seq_one_letter_code
_entity_poly.pdbx_strand_id
1 'polypeptide(L)'
;MDTIKIILADDHTLIRSGLKALLSFSPEFEVVGEAEDGLTAIRQVEEKRPDILILDLSMPNMSGIDCIKEIRSRGLVCSILVLTMYDDEEYIKEVMRAGADGYLLKKSADSELIEAIHKIYEGKKYLNESISQTLIDSLLRSAPLKSDMTDPYILLSIREREVLRYLAKGFTNSEIAEILSLSPKTIDTYRSRIMNKLNIKKKSELVNYAIEHHLFNI
;
A
#
# COMPACT_ATOMS: atom_id res chain seq x y z
N MET A 1 -13.21 10.21 -27.93
CA MET A 1 -12.16 10.21 -26.89
C MET A 1 -11.83 8.75 -26.64
N ASP A 2 -10.56 8.41 -26.58
CA ASP A 2 -10.18 7.03 -26.27
C ASP A 2 -10.54 6.74 -24.81
N THR A 3 -11.15 5.58 -24.57
CA THR A 3 -11.58 5.16 -23.23
C THR A 3 -10.36 4.73 -22.44
N ILE A 4 -10.20 5.24 -21.20
CA ILE A 4 -9.12 4.89 -20.29
C ILE A 4 -9.41 3.53 -19.67
N LYS A 5 -8.59 2.53 -19.96
CA LYS A 5 -8.73 1.17 -19.48
C LYS A 5 -8.10 1.01 -18.10
N ILE A 6 -8.89 0.56 -17.13
CA ILE A 6 -8.50 0.48 -15.73
C ILE A 6 -8.60 -0.96 -15.23
N ILE A 7 -7.60 -1.41 -14.47
CA ILE A 7 -7.66 -2.60 -13.65
C ILE A 7 -7.74 -2.18 -12.18
N LEU A 8 -8.65 -2.83 -11.41
CA LEU A 8 -8.80 -2.64 -9.97
C LEU A 8 -8.18 -3.84 -9.24
N ALA A 9 -7.21 -3.60 -8.38
CA ALA A 9 -6.57 -4.63 -7.55
C ALA A 9 -6.70 -4.27 -6.06
N ASP A 10 -7.56 -4.99 -5.35
CA ASP A 10 -7.85 -4.84 -3.91
C ASP A 10 -8.46 -6.16 -3.42
N ASP A 11 -8.09 -6.67 -2.27
CA ASP A 11 -8.66 -7.91 -1.74
C ASP A 11 -10.07 -7.74 -1.15
N HIS A 12 -10.50 -6.48 -0.91
CA HIS A 12 -11.83 -6.15 -0.40
C HIS A 12 -12.86 -6.01 -1.52
N THR A 13 -13.73 -6.99 -1.69
CA THR A 13 -14.77 -7.01 -2.74
C THR A 13 -15.67 -5.77 -2.70
N LEU A 14 -16.02 -5.27 -1.50
CA LEU A 14 -16.88 -4.09 -1.35
C LEU A 14 -16.18 -2.83 -1.90
N ILE A 15 -14.89 -2.67 -1.64
CA ILE A 15 -14.10 -1.53 -2.15
C ILE A 15 -14.04 -1.60 -3.68
N ARG A 16 -13.69 -2.77 -4.26
CA ARG A 16 -13.67 -2.93 -5.72
C ARG A 16 -15.02 -2.60 -6.36
N SER A 17 -16.13 -3.11 -5.78
CA SER A 17 -17.47 -2.82 -6.27
C SER A 17 -17.82 -1.33 -6.20
N GLY A 18 -17.43 -0.66 -5.11
CA GLY A 18 -17.62 0.79 -4.94
C GLY A 18 -16.84 1.61 -5.96
N LEU A 19 -15.56 1.28 -6.16
CA LEU A 19 -14.69 1.93 -7.16
C LEU A 19 -15.23 1.73 -8.58
N LYS A 20 -15.67 0.51 -8.90
CA LYS A 20 -16.28 0.19 -10.20
C LYS A 20 -17.56 1.00 -10.44
N ALA A 21 -18.41 1.10 -9.42
CA ALA A 21 -19.62 1.92 -9.50
C ALA A 21 -19.25 3.41 -9.71
N LEU A 22 -18.29 3.94 -8.94
CA LEU A 22 -17.82 5.33 -9.07
C LEU A 22 -17.32 5.62 -10.49
N LEU A 23 -16.47 4.76 -11.03
CA LEU A 23 -15.91 4.92 -12.37
C LEU A 23 -16.96 4.78 -13.47
N SER A 24 -18.03 4.00 -13.25
CA SER A 24 -19.10 3.82 -14.24
C SER A 24 -19.95 5.08 -14.48
N PHE A 25 -19.90 6.08 -13.61
CA PHE A 25 -20.58 7.36 -13.85
C PHE A 25 -19.91 8.22 -14.92
N SER A 26 -18.68 7.91 -15.29
CA SER A 26 -17.91 8.65 -16.30
C SER A 26 -17.61 7.76 -17.50
N PRO A 27 -18.21 8.04 -18.68
CA PRO A 27 -18.11 7.16 -19.85
C PRO A 27 -16.70 7.06 -20.46
N GLU A 28 -15.79 7.88 -19.98
CA GLU A 28 -14.37 7.88 -20.36
C GLU A 28 -13.56 6.77 -19.70
N PHE A 29 -14.10 6.10 -18.67
CA PHE A 29 -13.41 5.01 -17.96
C PHE A 29 -14.02 3.65 -18.26
N GLU A 30 -13.17 2.67 -18.46
CA GLU A 30 -13.56 1.27 -18.63
C GLU A 30 -12.77 0.38 -17.65
N VAL A 31 -13.49 -0.25 -16.71
CA VAL A 31 -12.87 -1.27 -15.84
C VAL A 31 -12.78 -2.58 -16.60
N VAL A 32 -11.59 -2.84 -17.16
CA VAL A 32 -11.32 -4.03 -17.98
C VAL A 32 -10.93 -5.26 -17.15
N GLY A 33 -10.62 -5.08 -15.85
CA GLY A 33 -10.24 -6.21 -14.98
C GLY A 33 -10.32 -5.91 -13.51
N GLU A 34 -10.42 -6.99 -12.73
CA GLU A 34 -10.41 -6.96 -11.27
C GLU A 34 -9.46 -8.04 -10.75
N ALA A 35 -8.69 -7.75 -9.69
CA ALA A 35 -7.78 -8.68 -9.04
C ALA A 35 -7.94 -8.61 -7.51
N GLU A 36 -7.80 -9.73 -6.84
CA GLU A 36 -7.85 -9.83 -5.38
C GLU A 36 -6.46 -10.04 -4.75
N ASP A 37 -5.44 -10.19 -5.58
CA ASP A 37 -4.04 -10.30 -5.16
C ASP A 37 -3.07 -9.77 -6.23
N GLY A 38 -1.81 -9.56 -5.81
CA GLY A 38 -0.78 -9.02 -6.69
C GLY A 38 -0.42 -9.92 -7.88
N LEU A 39 -0.46 -11.24 -7.71
CA LEU A 39 -0.15 -12.19 -8.80
C LEU A 39 -1.21 -12.13 -9.91
N THR A 40 -2.48 -12.07 -9.53
CA THR A 40 -3.60 -11.91 -10.46
C THR A 40 -3.54 -10.52 -11.13
N ALA A 41 -3.18 -9.46 -10.38
CA ALA A 41 -3.02 -8.13 -10.94
C ALA A 41 -1.96 -8.09 -12.04
N ILE A 42 -0.76 -8.64 -11.79
CA ILE A 42 0.33 -8.71 -12.79
C ILE A 42 -0.13 -9.43 -14.05
N ARG A 43 -0.73 -10.62 -13.91
CA ARG A 43 -1.23 -11.41 -15.05
C ARG A 43 -2.24 -10.61 -15.88
N GLN A 44 -3.18 -9.92 -15.23
CA GLN A 44 -4.17 -9.11 -15.93
C GLN A 44 -3.56 -7.88 -16.62
N VAL A 45 -2.55 -7.23 -16.01
CA VAL A 45 -1.80 -6.14 -16.65
C VAL A 45 -1.12 -6.64 -17.92
N GLU A 46 -0.47 -7.81 -17.87
CA GLU A 46 0.21 -8.41 -19.01
C GLU A 46 -0.76 -8.77 -20.15
N GLU A 47 -1.90 -9.37 -19.81
CA GLU A 47 -2.91 -9.83 -20.79
C GLU A 47 -3.71 -8.67 -21.39
N LYS A 48 -4.16 -7.72 -20.57
CA LYS A 48 -5.14 -6.70 -20.96
C LYS A 48 -4.53 -5.35 -21.32
N ARG A 49 -3.27 -5.14 -20.93
CA ARG A 49 -2.50 -3.90 -21.19
C ARG A 49 -3.33 -2.65 -20.86
N PRO A 50 -3.74 -2.48 -19.59
CA PRO A 50 -4.51 -1.32 -19.17
C PRO A 50 -3.67 -0.05 -19.25
N ASP A 51 -4.33 1.10 -19.31
CA ASP A 51 -3.68 2.39 -19.16
C ASP A 51 -3.29 2.63 -17.70
N ILE A 52 -4.18 2.20 -16.78
CA ILE A 52 -4.02 2.43 -15.34
C ILE A 52 -4.32 1.17 -14.54
N LEU A 53 -3.44 0.88 -13.58
CA LEU A 53 -3.68 -0.07 -12.49
C LEU A 53 -3.95 0.72 -11.20
N ILE A 54 -5.16 0.58 -10.64
CA ILE A 54 -5.46 1.05 -9.27
C ILE A 54 -5.15 -0.12 -8.33
N LEU A 55 -4.23 0.08 -7.38
CA LEU A 55 -3.59 -0.98 -6.64
C LEU A 55 -3.64 -0.72 -5.14
N ASP A 56 -4.22 -1.63 -4.37
CA ASP A 56 -4.03 -1.65 -2.91
C ASP A 56 -2.66 -2.22 -2.54
N LEU A 57 -2.11 -1.75 -1.43
CA LEU A 57 -0.84 -2.23 -0.89
C LEU A 57 -1.01 -3.52 -0.08
N SER A 58 -2.15 -3.69 0.57
CA SER A 58 -2.44 -4.76 1.52
C SER A 58 -3.24 -5.89 0.88
N MET A 59 -2.59 -6.68 0.04
CA MET A 59 -3.22 -7.84 -0.58
C MET A 59 -2.56 -9.16 -0.13
N PRO A 60 -3.30 -10.29 -0.17
CA PRO A 60 -2.73 -11.60 0.12
C PRO A 60 -1.72 -12.02 -0.97
N ASN A 61 -0.92 -13.05 -0.67
CA ASN A 61 0.06 -13.69 -1.55
C ASN A 61 1.23 -12.79 -1.96
N MET A 62 0.97 -11.58 -2.44
CA MET A 62 1.99 -10.62 -2.88
C MET A 62 1.58 -9.21 -2.45
N SER A 63 2.49 -8.48 -1.80
CA SER A 63 2.25 -7.08 -1.43
C SER A 63 2.14 -6.18 -2.66
N GLY A 64 1.39 -5.06 -2.53
CA GLY A 64 1.28 -4.09 -3.62
C GLY A 64 2.64 -3.52 -4.05
N ILE A 65 3.58 -3.32 -3.11
CA ILE A 65 4.93 -2.84 -3.44
C ILE A 65 5.70 -3.88 -4.27
N ASP A 66 5.63 -5.16 -3.90
CA ASP A 66 6.28 -6.23 -4.69
C ASP A 66 5.62 -6.36 -6.07
N CYS A 67 4.30 -6.17 -6.14
CA CYS A 67 3.56 -6.13 -7.40
C CYS A 67 4.05 -4.98 -8.30
N ILE A 68 4.24 -3.77 -7.77
CA ILE A 68 4.80 -2.62 -8.51
C ILE A 68 6.19 -2.96 -9.04
N LYS A 69 7.09 -3.44 -8.17
CA LYS A 69 8.46 -3.81 -8.54
C LYS A 69 8.47 -4.85 -9.66
N GLU A 70 7.62 -5.87 -9.58
CA GLU A 70 7.52 -6.93 -10.57
C GLU A 70 6.97 -6.42 -11.91
N ILE A 71 5.94 -5.58 -11.91
CA ILE A 71 5.41 -4.93 -13.13
C ILE A 71 6.51 -4.12 -13.82
N ARG A 72 7.27 -3.32 -13.06
CA ARG A 72 8.36 -2.50 -13.60
C ARG A 72 9.54 -3.34 -14.10
N SER A 73 9.90 -4.40 -13.36
CA SER A 73 11.00 -5.31 -13.76
C SER A 73 10.71 -6.04 -15.07
N ARG A 74 9.44 -6.39 -15.33
CA ARG A 74 8.99 -7.00 -16.58
C ARG A 74 8.85 -6.01 -17.74
N GLY A 75 9.05 -4.73 -17.51
CA GLY A 75 8.85 -3.69 -18.53
C GLY A 75 7.40 -3.52 -18.97
N LEU A 76 6.44 -3.93 -18.14
CA LEU A 76 5.01 -3.74 -18.43
C LEU A 76 4.65 -2.26 -18.30
N VAL A 77 4.03 -1.74 -19.35
CA VAL A 77 3.70 -0.31 -19.46
C VAL A 77 2.26 -0.10 -19.03
N CYS A 78 2.08 0.43 -17.82
CA CYS A 78 0.83 1.00 -17.33
C CYS A 78 1.14 2.01 -16.23
N SER A 79 0.30 3.02 -16.06
CA SER A 79 0.38 3.93 -14.91
C SER A 79 -0.17 3.23 -13.66
N ILE A 80 0.48 3.41 -12.51
CA ILE A 80 0.09 2.76 -11.25
C ILE A 80 -0.34 3.81 -10.24
N LEU A 81 -1.65 3.82 -9.91
CA LEU A 81 -2.22 4.59 -8.82
C LEU A 81 -2.39 3.70 -7.60
N VAL A 82 -1.61 3.96 -6.56
CA VAL A 82 -1.79 3.28 -5.28
C VAL A 82 -2.96 3.88 -4.52
N LEU A 83 -3.88 3.02 -4.07
CA LEU A 83 -5.05 3.38 -3.27
C LEU A 83 -5.03 2.60 -1.95
N THR A 84 -4.74 3.25 -0.83
CA THR A 84 -4.43 2.59 0.43
C THR A 84 -4.93 3.32 1.67
N MET A 85 -4.94 2.64 2.81
CA MET A 85 -5.25 3.25 4.11
C MET A 85 -4.03 3.89 4.79
N TYR A 86 -2.82 3.67 4.27
CA TYR A 86 -1.59 4.12 4.91
C TYR A 86 -1.23 5.55 4.50
N ASP A 87 -0.88 6.38 5.49
CA ASP A 87 -0.40 7.76 5.31
C ASP A 87 1.01 7.98 5.89
N ASP A 88 1.69 6.89 6.19
CA ASP A 88 3.05 6.89 6.73
C ASP A 88 4.08 7.32 5.67
N GLU A 89 4.94 8.26 6.01
CA GLU A 89 5.94 8.86 5.11
C GLU A 89 6.86 7.83 4.46
N GLU A 90 7.36 6.87 5.24
CA GLU A 90 8.30 5.86 4.72
C GLU A 90 7.63 4.94 3.70
N TYR A 91 6.34 4.64 3.90
CA TYR A 91 5.56 3.91 2.91
C TYR A 91 5.39 4.66 1.61
N ILE A 92 5.04 5.94 1.70
CA ILE A 92 4.86 6.79 0.52
C ILE A 92 6.16 6.81 -0.28
N LYS A 93 7.30 7.04 0.40
CA LYS A 93 8.63 7.04 -0.22
C LYS A 93 8.97 5.69 -0.88
N GLU A 94 8.69 4.57 -0.20
CA GLU A 94 8.98 3.24 -0.74
C GLU A 94 8.14 2.94 -1.98
N VAL A 95 6.84 3.24 -1.94
CA VAL A 95 5.91 3.07 -3.06
C VAL A 95 6.32 3.90 -4.27
N MET A 96 6.66 5.16 -4.06
CA MET A 96 7.09 6.04 -5.15
C MET A 96 8.45 5.60 -5.73
N ARG A 97 9.40 5.15 -4.90
CA ARG A 97 10.67 4.57 -5.36
C ARG A 97 10.48 3.26 -6.11
N ALA A 98 9.49 2.45 -5.74
CA ALA A 98 9.14 1.22 -6.45
C ALA A 98 8.62 1.47 -7.87
N GLY A 99 8.20 2.71 -8.17
CA GLY A 99 7.77 3.13 -9.50
C GLY A 99 6.27 3.37 -9.64
N ALA A 100 5.56 3.68 -8.55
CA ALA A 100 4.18 4.17 -8.63
C ALA A 100 4.12 5.56 -9.28
N ASP A 101 3.00 5.86 -9.93
CA ASP A 101 2.74 7.13 -10.59
C ASP A 101 1.85 8.04 -9.72
N GLY A 102 1.04 7.44 -8.86
CA GLY A 102 0.22 8.19 -7.91
C GLY A 102 0.02 7.45 -6.60
N TYR A 103 -0.31 8.22 -5.56
CA TYR A 103 -0.63 7.73 -4.23
C TYR A 103 -1.84 8.46 -3.68
N LEU A 104 -2.89 7.72 -3.34
CA LEU A 104 -4.16 8.26 -2.85
C LEU A 104 -4.61 7.45 -1.64
N LEU A 105 -5.13 8.13 -0.63
CA LEU A 105 -5.72 7.47 0.53
C LEU A 105 -7.14 7.01 0.22
N LYS A 106 -7.52 5.80 0.65
CA LYS A 106 -8.88 5.25 0.46
C LYS A 106 -9.96 6.17 1.02
N LYS A 107 -9.67 6.93 2.09
CA LYS A 107 -10.59 7.90 2.68
C LYS A 107 -10.91 9.11 1.79
N SER A 108 -10.07 9.40 0.80
CA SER A 108 -10.26 10.50 -0.16
C SER A 108 -10.67 10.02 -1.56
N ALA A 109 -10.90 8.72 -1.74
CA ALA A 109 -11.16 8.16 -3.06
C ALA A 109 -12.45 8.67 -3.72
N ASP A 110 -13.48 8.97 -2.94
CA ASP A 110 -14.75 9.49 -3.40
C ASP A 110 -14.64 10.87 -4.05
N SER A 111 -13.74 11.69 -3.60
CA SER A 111 -13.56 13.08 -4.05
C SER A 111 -12.37 13.29 -4.99
N GLU A 112 -11.32 12.48 -4.89
CA GLU A 112 -10.04 12.75 -5.55
C GLU A 112 -9.66 11.70 -6.63
N LEU A 113 -10.34 10.54 -6.68
CA LEU A 113 -9.96 9.45 -7.58
C LEU A 113 -9.95 9.85 -9.05
N ILE A 114 -10.99 10.53 -9.50
CA ILE A 114 -11.14 10.95 -10.90
C ILE A 114 -10.02 11.91 -11.31
N GLU A 115 -9.72 12.89 -10.46
CA GLU A 115 -8.60 13.82 -10.69
C GLU A 115 -7.25 13.10 -10.73
N ALA A 116 -7.03 12.17 -9.80
CA ALA A 116 -5.81 11.37 -9.75
C ALA A 116 -5.62 10.56 -11.04
N ILE A 117 -6.68 9.90 -11.54
CA ILE A 117 -6.66 9.13 -12.79
C ILE A 117 -6.26 10.03 -13.97
N HIS A 118 -6.91 11.19 -14.12
CA HIS A 118 -6.58 12.09 -15.23
C HIS A 118 -5.12 12.55 -15.18
N LYS A 119 -4.63 12.98 -14.01
CA LYS A 119 -3.25 13.45 -13.87
C LYS A 119 -2.23 12.36 -14.22
N ILE A 120 -2.42 11.14 -13.74
CA ILE A 120 -1.48 10.05 -14.03
C ILE A 120 -1.59 9.58 -15.49
N TYR A 121 -2.78 9.63 -16.09
CA TYR A 121 -2.97 9.34 -17.51
C TYR A 121 -2.24 10.34 -18.41
N GLU A 122 -2.17 11.60 -18.00
CA GLU A 122 -1.36 12.65 -18.65
C GLU A 122 0.15 12.50 -18.40
N GLY A 123 0.59 11.44 -17.70
CA GLY A 123 2.00 11.21 -17.36
C GLY A 123 2.52 12.05 -16.18
N LYS A 124 1.64 12.73 -15.44
CA LYS A 124 2.00 13.50 -14.23
C LYS A 124 1.97 12.60 -13.01
N LYS A 125 2.79 12.90 -12.00
CA LYS A 125 2.69 12.25 -10.69
C LYS A 125 1.52 12.84 -9.89
N TYR A 126 0.84 12.00 -9.11
CA TYR A 126 -0.23 12.42 -8.23
C TYR A 126 0.04 12.03 -6.77
N LEU A 127 0.00 13.02 -5.90
CA LEU A 127 -0.05 12.85 -4.45
C LEU A 127 -1.14 13.79 -3.95
N ASN A 128 -2.04 13.29 -3.11
CA ASN A 128 -3.05 14.18 -2.55
C ASN A 128 -2.42 15.19 -1.58
N GLU A 129 -3.16 16.24 -1.24
CA GLU A 129 -2.63 17.36 -0.46
C GLU A 129 -2.06 16.93 0.90
N SER A 130 -2.77 16.06 1.63
CA SER A 130 -2.32 15.58 2.94
C SER A 130 -1.01 14.81 2.88
N ILE A 131 -0.82 13.99 1.85
CA ILE A 131 0.41 13.23 1.61
C ILE A 131 1.54 14.15 1.19
N SER A 132 1.25 15.10 0.29
CA SER A 132 2.23 16.09 -0.15
C SER A 132 2.74 16.91 1.03
N GLN A 133 1.86 17.34 1.94
CA GLN A 133 2.23 18.06 3.15
C GLN A 133 3.10 17.23 4.07
N THR A 134 2.76 15.95 4.29
CA THR A 134 3.56 15.01 5.10
C THR A 134 5.00 14.90 4.56
N LEU A 135 5.15 14.77 3.24
CA LEU A 135 6.48 14.70 2.61
C LEU A 135 7.25 16.02 2.70
N ILE A 136 6.58 17.15 2.50
CA ILE A 136 7.21 18.49 2.64
C ILE A 136 7.67 18.72 4.06
N ASP A 137 6.82 18.44 5.05
CA ASP A 137 7.16 18.58 6.47
C ASP A 137 8.37 17.72 6.86
N SER A 138 8.47 16.52 6.28
CA SER A 138 9.61 15.65 6.51
C SER A 138 10.90 16.20 5.91
N LEU A 139 10.84 16.74 4.70
CA LEU A 139 11.98 17.38 4.06
C LEU A 139 12.46 18.60 4.83
N LEU A 140 11.53 19.40 5.38
CA LEU A 140 11.84 20.57 6.20
C LEU A 140 12.40 20.20 7.58
N ARG A 141 11.98 19.06 8.16
CA ARG A 141 12.56 18.53 9.41
C ARG A 141 13.93 17.88 9.22
N SER A 142 14.29 17.57 7.98
CA SER A 142 15.59 16.96 7.61
C SER A 142 16.73 18.02 7.56
N ALA A 143 16.89 18.85 8.60
CA ALA A 143 18.25 19.23 9.02
C ALA A 143 18.92 17.94 9.55
N PRO A 144 20.24 17.72 9.35
CA PRO A 144 20.84 16.41 9.42
C PRO A 144 20.85 15.85 10.84
N LEU A 145 19.75 15.31 11.30
CA LEU A 145 19.78 14.25 12.28
C LEU A 145 20.26 13.03 11.50
N LYS A 146 21.42 12.52 11.85
CA LYS A 146 21.94 11.22 11.41
C LYS A 146 20.81 10.22 11.54
N SER A 147 20.08 9.97 10.44
CA SER A 147 19.27 8.78 10.37
C SER A 147 20.25 7.62 10.38
N ASP A 148 20.36 6.96 11.52
CA ASP A 148 21.02 5.66 11.57
C ASP A 148 20.31 4.80 10.51
N MET A 149 21.03 4.54 9.43
CA MET A 149 20.60 3.65 8.34
C MET A 149 20.49 2.19 8.83
N THR A 150 20.31 1.99 10.13
CA THR A 150 20.32 0.72 10.83
C THR A 150 19.03 0.41 11.59
N ASP A 151 17.96 1.22 11.45
CA ASP A 151 16.71 0.88 12.12
C ASP A 151 16.09 -0.38 11.47
N PRO A 152 16.07 -1.51 12.19
CA PRO A 152 15.51 -2.76 11.69
C PRO A 152 14.01 -2.65 11.29
N TYR A 153 13.31 -1.60 11.75
CA TYR A 153 11.92 -1.32 11.36
C TYR A 153 11.77 -1.14 9.86
N ILE A 154 12.76 -0.57 9.19
CA ILE A 154 12.78 -0.38 7.73
C ILE A 154 12.75 -1.73 6.98
N LEU A 155 13.25 -2.79 7.60
CA LEU A 155 13.27 -4.14 7.03
C LEU A 155 11.91 -4.86 7.09
N LEU A 156 10.96 -4.31 7.85
CA LEU A 156 9.63 -4.89 7.96
C LEU A 156 8.79 -4.53 6.74
N SER A 157 8.15 -5.54 6.14
CA SER A 157 7.12 -5.30 5.13
C SER A 157 5.91 -4.60 5.74
N ILE A 158 5.07 -4.00 4.88
CA ILE A 158 3.82 -3.32 5.27
C ILE A 158 2.97 -4.21 6.20
N ARG A 159 2.76 -5.46 5.80
CA ARG A 159 1.95 -6.42 6.57
C ARG A 159 2.62 -6.76 7.92
N GLU A 160 3.94 -6.85 7.95
CA GLU A 160 4.67 -7.07 9.20
C GLU A 160 4.56 -5.86 10.14
N ARG A 161 4.64 -4.63 9.64
CA ARG A 161 4.45 -3.42 10.45
C ARG A 161 3.01 -3.31 10.97
N GLU A 162 2.02 -3.64 10.15
CA GLU A 162 0.62 -3.68 10.54
C GLU A 162 0.39 -4.69 11.67
N VAL A 163 0.85 -5.92 11.49
CA VAL A 163 0.78 -6.97 12.52
C VAL A 163 1.55 -6.55 13.78
N LEU A 164 2.73 -5.92 13.64
CA LEU A 164 3.50 -5.40 14.77
C LEU A 164 2.70 -4.38 15.59
N ARG A 165 1.98 -3.44 14.94
CA ARG A 165 1.14 -2.45 15.64
C ARG A 165 0.05 -3.11 16.50
N TYR A 166 -0.65 -4.12 15.97
CA TYR A 166 -1.66 -4.84 16.73
C TYR A 166 -1.05 -5.68 17.87
N LEU A 167 0.07 -6.36 17.60
CA LEU A 167 0.79 -7.11 18.64
C LEU A 167 1.26 -6.20 19.78
N ALA A 168 1.75 -5.01 19.45
CA ALA A 168 2.17 -4.00 20.42
C ALA A 168 0.99 -3.48 21.29
N LYS A 169 -0.19 -3.31 20.69
CA LYS A 169 -1.43 -2.95 21.38
C LYS A 169 -1.99 -4.10 22.26
N GLY A 170 -1.37 -5.28 22.22
CA GLY A 170 -1.76 -6.42 23.07
C GLY A 170 -2.77 -7.37 22.43
N PHE A 171 -3.17 -7.18 21.19
CA PHE A 171 -4.08 -8.08 20.50
C PHE A 171 -3.48 -9.49 20.38
N THR A 172 -4.33 -10.50 20.46
CA THR A 172 -3.98 -11.89 20.24
C THR A 172 -3.87 -12.19 18.73
N ASN A 173 -3.17 -13.28 18.38
CA ASN A 173 -3.09 -13.69 16.98
C ASN A 173 -4.46 -13.95 16.35
N SER A 174 -5.45 -14.42 17.14
CA SER A 174 -6.81 -14.67 16.66
C SER A 174 -7.57 -13.38 16.37
N GLU A 175 -7.48 -12.38 17.27
CA GLU A 175 -8.11 -11.07 17.07
C GLU A 175 -7.48 -10.33 15.87
N ILE A 176 -6.15 -10.37 15.74
CA ILE A 176 -5.47 -9.78 14.58
C ILE A 176 -5.89 -10.48 13.28
N ALA A 177 -6.01 -11.80 13.32
CA ALA A 177 -6.43 -12.59 12.16
C ALA A 177 -7.86 -12.22 11.71
N GLU A 178 -8.76 -11.99 12.64
CA GLU A 178 -10.13 -11.52 12.38
C GLU A 178 -10.14 -10.12 11.76
N ILE A 179 -9.41 -9.16 12.38
CA ILE A 179 -9.30 -7.77 11.91
C ILE A 179 -8.72 -7.72 10.49
N LEU A 180 -7.69 -8.50 10.22
CA LEU A 180 -6.94 -8.47 8.96
C LEU A 180 -7.46 -9.47 7.91
N SER A 181 -8.57 -10.19 8.20
CA SER A 181 -9.14 -11.24 7.36
C SER A 181 -8.12 -12.32 6.96
N LEU A 182 -7.28 -12.73 7.92
CA LEU A 182 -6.22 -13.74 7.77
C LEU A 182 -6.45 -14.94 8.68
N SER A 183 -5.65 -16.00 8.50
CA SER A 183 -5.64 -17.11 9.47
C SER A 183 -4.73 -16.79 10.68
N PRO A 184 -5.03 -17.29 11.90
CA PRO A 184 -4.14 -17.15 13.05
C PRO A 184 -2.73 -17.70 12.80
N LYS A 185 -2.61 -18.73 11.98
CA LYS A 185 -1.33 -19.30 11.55
C LYS A 185 -0.52 -18.34 10.67
N THR A 186 -1.21 -17.55 9.83
CA THR A 186 -0.58 -16.51 9.00
C THR A 186 -0.03 -15.40 9.90
N ILE A 187 -0.80 -14.96 10.90
CA ILE A 187 -0.33 -13.97 11.88
C ILE A 187 0.88 -14.48 12.67
N ASP A 188 0.89 -15.75 13.06
CA ASP A 188 2.05 -16.35 13.75
C ASP A 188 3.31 -16.36 12.86
N THR A 189 3.14 -16.58 11.57
CA THR A 189 4.22 -16.48 10.59
C THR A 189 4.76 -15.05 10.48
N TYR A 190 3.88 -14.04 10.41
CA TYR A 190 4.29 -12.64 10.42
C TYR A 190 5.01 -12.27 11.72
N ARG A 191 4.47 -12.67 12.88
CA ARG A 191 5.12 -12.45 14.17
C ARG A 191 6.53 -13.01 14.21
N SER A 192 6.71 -14.24 13.73
CA SER A 192 8.02 -14.89 13.69
C SER A 192 9.01 -14.13 12.80
N ARG A 193 8.56 -13.67 11.62
CA ARG A 193 9.38 -12.85 10.71
C ARG A 193 9.75 -11.51 11.31
N ILE A 194 8.79 -10.81 11.96
CA ILE A 194 9.01 -9.54 12.65
C ILE A 194 10.07 -9.72 13.73
N MET A 195 9.91 -10.71 14.61
CA MET A 195 10.86 -10.97 15.69
C MET A 195 12.26 -11.26 15.16
N ASN A 196 12.38 -12.03 14.07
CA ASN A 196 13.65 -12.30 13.43
C ASN A 196 14.29 -11.03 12.83
N LYS A 197 13.53 -10.22 12.10
CA LYS A 197 14.04 -8.99 11.45
C LYS A 197 14.44 -7.94 12.47
N LEU A 198 13.68 -7.80 13.57
CA LEU A 198 13.98 -6.87 14.67
C LEU A 198 14.99 -7.44 15.68
N ASN A 199 15.45 -8.69 15.50
CA ASN A 199 16.30 -9.41 16.43
C ASN A 199 15.74 -9.46 17.86
N ILE A 200 14.42 -9.59 18.00
CA ILE A 200 13.67 -9.66 19.24
C ILE A 200 13.38 -11.12 19.60
N LYS A 201 13.58 -11.50 20.87
CA LYS A 201 13.36 -12.87 21.35
C LYS A 201 12.10 -13.03 22.21
N LYS A 202 11.62 -11.95 22.83
CA LYS A 202 10.48 -11.99 23.76
C LYS A 202 9.39 -11.01 23.33
N LYS A 203 8.13 -11.37 23.59
CA LYS A 203 6.97 -10.48 23.32
C LYS A 203 7.09 -9.14 24.05
N SER A 204 7.63 -9.11 25.27
CA SER A 204 7.84 -7.87 26.04
C SER A 204 8.82 -6.91 25.36
N GLU A 205 9.85 -7.42 24.70
CA GLU A 205 10.82 -6.61 23.97
C GLU A 205 10.18 -5.96 22.73
N LEU A 206 9.20 -6.65 22.11
CA LEU A 206 8.43 -6.13 20.98
C LEU A 206 7.55 -4.94 21.39
N VAL A 207 6.93 -4.99 22.58
CA VAL A 207 6.15 -3.87 23.12
C VAL A 207 7.06 -2.67 23.41
N ASN A 208 8.19 -2.91 24.05
CA ASN A 208 9.19 -1.85 24.33
C ASN A 208 9.69 -1.20 23.04
N TYR A 209 10.01 -2.00 22.03
CA TYR A 209 10.40 -1.53 20.71
C TYR A 209 9.32 -0.62 20.09
N ALA A 210 8.05 -1.03 20.16
CA ALA A 210 6.95 -0.23 19.65
C ALA A 210 6.74 1.09 20.40
N ILE A 211 7.04 1.15 21.72
CA ILE A 211 7.02 2.39 22.51
C ILE A 211 8.15 3.31 22.07
N GLU A 212 9.38 2.81 21.98
CA GLU A 212 10.57 3.56 21.58
C GLU A 212 10.43 4.19 20.20
N HIS A 213 9.78 3.46 19.27
CA HIS A 213 9.57 3.91 17.88
C HIS A 213 8.21 4.61 17.67
N HIS A 214 7.48 4.99 18.75
CA HIS A 214 6.21 5.72 18.69
C HIS A 214 5.13 5.08 17.79
N LEU A 215 5.08 3.74 17.70
CA LEU A 215 4.19 3.00 16.81
C LEU A 215 2.72 2.95 17.27
N PHE A 216 2.38 3.61 18.38
CA PHE A 216 1.02 3.67 18.93
C PHE A 216 0.18 4.86 18.44
N ASN A 217 0.80 5.86 17.83
CA ASN A 217 0.09 7.03 17.33
C ASN A 217 -0.64 6.67 16.02
N ILE A 218 -1.97 6.71 16.10
CA ILE A 218 -2.90 6.70 14.96
C ILE A 218 -3.51 8.09 14.88
#